data_949f4518c14655eb26c1916d39e37715
#
_entry.id   949f4518c14655eb26c1916d39e37715
#
_cell.length_a   1.000
_cell.length_b   1.000
_cell.length_c   1.000
_cell.angle_alpha   90.00
_cell.angle_beta   90.00
_cell.angle_gamma   90.00
#
_symmetry.space_group_name_H-M   'P 1'
#
loop_
_entity.id
_entity.type
_entity.pdbx_description
1 polymer ?
#
loop_
_entity_poly.entity_id
_entity_poly.type
_entity_poly.pdbx_seq_one_letter_code
_entity_poly.pdbx_strand_id
1 'polypeptide(L)'
;MADITLADVNRFLSAFKVKAEIFGIKYRDDRIKNRESLMRLGITGIVREKIVLSVEAIDYSDGPILNTLNEDGDLWVFGKDYSGVELYIKISLGTDGAVCVSFHEAEHPLDYPFKH
;
A
#
# COMPACT_ATOMS: atom_id res chain seq x y z
N MET A 1 22.84 -7.61 5.35
CA MET A 1 21.40 -7.32 5.30
C MET A 1 20.74 -8.31 4.35
N ALA A 2 19.70 -8.98 4.80
CA ALA A 2 19.03 -9.95 3.96
C ALA A 2 18.11 -9.24 2.96
N ASP A 3 18.14 -9.72 1.72
CA ASP A 3 17.24 -9.20 0.70
C ASP A 3 15.81 -9.68 0.96
N ILE A 4 14.85 -8.84 0.62
CA ILE A 4 13.44 -9.20 0.71
C ILE A 4 13.12 -10.23 -0.39
N THR A 5 12.43 -11.30 0.00
CA THR A 5 12.01 -12.33 -0.93
C THR A 5 10.52 -12.22 -1.23
N LEU A 6 10.10 -12.87 -2.31
CA LEU A 6 8.68 -12.95 -2.65
C LEU A 6 7.87 -13.58 -1.50
N ALA A 7 8.45 -14.57 -0.81
CA ALA A 7 7.80 -15.19 0.33
C ALA A 7 7.59 -14.21 1.49
N ASP A 8 8.55 -13.32 1.73
CA ASP A 8 8.43 -12.29 2.77
C ASP A 8 7.27 -11.34 2.46
N VAL A 9 7.16 -10.92 1.20
CA VAL A 9 6.08 -10.02 0.78
C VAL A 9 4.73 -10.70 0.89
N ASN A 10 4.64 -11.97 0.46
CA ASN A 10 3.41 -12.74 0.58
C ASN A 10 2.97 -12.89 2.04
N ARG A 11 3.92 -13.12 2.93
CA ARG A 11 3.63 -13.26 4.35
C ARG A 11 3.04 -11.96 4.92
N PHE A 12 3.63 -10.83 4.57
CA PHE A 12 3.11 -9.52 4.99
C PHE A 12 1.72 -9.29 4.43
N LEU A 13 1.52 -9.50 3.13
CA LEU A 13 0.24 -9.25 2.47
C LEU A 13 -0.87 -10.15 3.01
N SER A 14 -0.56 -11.42 3.29
CA SER A 14 -1.56 -12.33 3.86
C SER A 14 -2.02 -11.83 5.22
N ALA A 15 -1.10 -11.44 6.08
CA ALA A 15 -1.44 -10.90 7.40
C ALA A 15 -2.22 -9.58 7.28
N PHE A 16 -1.80 -8.69 6.37
CA PHE A 16 -2.49 -7.43 6.13
C PHE A 16 -3.93 -7.65 5.68
N LYS A 17 -4.13 -8.52 4.71
CA LYS A 17 -5.46 -8.77 4.12
C LYS A 17 -6.42 -9.42 5.13
N VAL A 18 -5.93 -10.32 5.96
CA VAL A 18 -6.75 -10.92 7.03
C VAL A 18 -7.24 -9.85 7.99
N LYS A 19 -6.35 -8.98 8.45
CA LYS A 19 -6.75 -7.90 9.36
C LYS A 19 -7.70 -6.92 8.68
N ALA A 20 -7.44 -6.61 7.40
CA ALA A 20 -8.29 -5.71 6.64
C ALA A 20 -9.71 -6.25 6.48
N GLU A 21 -9.84 -7.56 6.24
CA GLU A 21 -11.15 -8.20 6.11
C GLU A 21 -11.94 -8.19 7.41
N ILE A 22 -11.26 -8.37 8.54
CA ILE A 22 -11.93 -8.46 9.85
C ILE A 22 -12.25 -7.06 10.39
N PHE A 23 -11.32 -6.12 10.31
CA PHE A 23 -11.41 -4.83 10.98
C PHE A 23 -11.47 -3.64 10.03
N GLY A 24 -11.35 -3.86 8.73
CA GLY A 24 -11.25 -2.80 7.73
C GLY A 24 -9.86 -2.21 7.63
N ILE A 25 -9.71 -1.23 6.76
CA ILE A 25 -8.46 -0.52 6.53
C ILE A 25 -8.63 0.92 7.02
N LYS A 26 -7.69 1.38 7.83
CA LYS A 26 -7.64 2.78 8.25
C LYS A 26 -6.86 3.57 7.20
N TYR A 27 -7.46 4.63 6.66
CA TYR A 27 -6.82 5.46 5.63
C TYR A 27 -6.40 6.80 6.22
N ARG A 28 -5.23 7.28 5.79
CA ARG A 28 -4.71 8.58 6.21
C ARG A 28 -5.26 9.66 5.29
N ASP A 29 -6.56 9.93 5.39
CA ASP A 29 -7.24 10.91 4.55
C ASP A 29 -6.96 12.36 4.98
N ASP A 30 -6.25 12.55 6.07
CA ASP A 30 -5.72 13.85 6.48
C ASP A 30 -4.58 14.32 5.56
N ARG A 31 -3.98 13.41 4.77
CA ARG A 31 -2.90 13.77 3.84
C ARG A 31 -3.47 14.33 2.54
N ILE A 32 -2.99 15.53 2.18
CA ILE A 32 -3.49 16.25 1.00
C ILE A 32 -3.29 15.47 -0.29
N LYS A 33 -2.11 14.87 -0.48
CA LYS A 33 -1.81 14.09 -1.70
C LYS A 33 -2.80 12.96 -1.90
N ASN A 34 -3.19 12.28 -0.81
CA ASN A 34 -4.13 11.17 -0.89
C ASN A 34 -5.50 11.69 -1.36
N ARG A 35 -6.00 12.75 -0.74
CA ARG A 35 -7.30 13.32 -1.11
C ARG A 35 -7.32 13.85 -2.55
N GLU A 36 -6.27 14.58 -2.94
CA GLU A 36 -6.20 15.15 -4.27
C GLU A 36 -6.18 14.09 -5.37
N SER A 37 -5.46 12.99 -5.15
CA SER A 37 -5.42 11.90 -6.12
C SER A 37 -6.78 11.22 -6.26
N LEU A 38 -7.47 10.97 -5.16
CA LEU A 38 -8.80 10.38 -5.21
C LEU A 38 -9.75 11.26 -6.03
N MET A 39 -9.73 12.56 -5.80
CA MET A 39 -10.58 13.50 -6.53
C MET A 39 -10.23 13.57 -8.00
N ARG A 40 -8.94 13.72 -8.30
CA ARG A 40 -8.46 13.86 -9.68
C ARG A 40 -8.74 12.62 -10.52
N LEU A 41 -8.58 11.44 -9.93
CA LEU A 41 -8.75 10.17 -10.63
C LEU A 41 -10.18 9.64 -10.56
N GLY A 42 -11.04 10.29 -9.79
CA GLY A 42 -12.43 9.85 -9.62
C GLY A 42 -12.53 8.52 -8.88
N ILE A 43 -11.63 8.26 -7.95
CA ILE A 43 -11.61 7.01 -7.20
C ILE A 43 -12.45 7.18 -5.93
N THR A 44 -13.51 6.38 -5.81
CA THR A 44 -14.34 6.35 -4.60
C THR A 44 -13.67 5.52 -3.51
N GLY A 45 -14.17 5.63 -2.27
CA GLY A 45 -13.65 4.82 -1.17
C GLY A 45 -13.79 3.32 -1.42
N ILE A 46 -14.88 2.89 -2.05
CA ILE A 46 -15.11 1.49 -2.39
C ILE A 46 -14.07 1.00 -3.41
N VAL A 47 -13.84 1.81 -4.45
CA VAL A 47 -12.86 1.44 -5.49
C VAL A 47 -11.45 1.43 -4.91
N ARG A 48 -11.11 2.42 -4.07
CA ARG A 48 -9.81 2.47 -3.40
C ARG A 48 -9.55 1.18 -2.61
N GLU A 49 -10.52 0.75 -1.84
CA GLU A 49 -10.37 -0.47 -1.04
C GLU A 49 -10.17 -1.70 -1.91
N LYS A 50 -10.91 -1.81 -3.01
CA LYS A 50 -10.72 -2.90 -3.97
C LYS A 50 -9.32 -2.90 -4.54
N ILE A 51 -8.77 -1.74 -4.87
CA ILE A 51 -7.43 -1.62 -5.41
C ILE A 51 -6.40 -2.07 -4.36
N VAL A 52 -6.52 -1.57 -3.14
CA VAL A 52 -5.57 -1.93 -2.07
C VAL A 52 -5.61 -3.44 -1.81
N LEU A 53 -6.79 -4.04 -1.75
CA LEU A 53 -6.92 -5.48 -1.51
C LEU A 53 -6.50 -6.33 -2.71
N SER A 54 -6.41 -5.74 -3.91
CA SER A 54 -5.95 -6.44 -5.11
C SER A 54 -4.44 -6.53 -5.23
N VAL A 55 -3.69 -5.82 -4.37
CA VAL A 55 -2.23 -5.80 -4.40
C VAL A 55 -1.70 -7.21 -4.18
N GLU A 56 -0.77 -7.62 -5.03
CA GLU A 56 -0.10 -8.91 -4.96
C GLU A 56 1.39 -8.72 -4.72
N ALA A 57 2.08 -9.81 -4.37
CA ALA A 57 3.50 -9.73 -4.06
C ALA A 57 4.33 -9.21 -5.23
N ILE A 58 3.93 -9.50 -6.47
CA ILE A 58 4.64 -8.99 -7.65
C ILE A 58 4.53 -7.47 -7.79
N ASP A 59 3.55 -6.86 -7.14
CA ASP A 59 3.38 -5.40 -7.15
C ASP A 59 4.31 -4.69 -6.15
N TYR A 60 5.07 -5.45 -5.38
CA TYR A 60 6.02 -4.92 -4.41
C TYR A 60 7.06 -4.01 -5.08
N SER A 61 7.31 -2.88 -4.42
CA SER A 61 8.32 -1.92 -4.88
C SER A 61 9.41 -1.69 -3.84
N ASP A 62 9.05 -1.49 -2.57
CA ASP A 62 10.01 -1.12 -1.53
C ASP A 62 9.51 -1.52 -0.15
N GLY A 63 10.42 -1.63 0.79
CA GLY A 63 10.13 -1.91 2.19
C GLY A 63 10.68 -3.25 2.66
N PRO A 64 10.54 -3.54 3.96
CA PRO A 64 9.91 -2.70 4.96
C PRO A 64 10.75 -1.46 5.29
N ILE A 65 10.08 -0.32 5.40
CA ILE A 65 10.69 0.95 5.78
C ILE A 65 10.35 1.18 7.24
N LEU A 66 11.39 1.38 8.06
CA LEU A 66 11.19 1.58 9.48
C LEU A 66 10.34 2.82 9.75
N ASN A 67 9.29 2.64 10.52
CA ASN A 67 8.39 3.74 10.91
C ASN A 67 8.60 4.07 12.38
N THR A 68 9.43 5.08 12.65
CA THR A 68 9.76 5.48 14.01
C THR A 68 8.83 6.56 14.57
N LEU A 69 7.96 7.13 13.75
CA LEU A 69 7.13 8.28 14.12
C LEU A 69 5.79 7.92 14.73
N ASN A 70 5.32 6.71 14.50
CA ASN A 70 4.06 6.23 15.06
C ASN A 70 4.07 4.71 15.15
N GLU A 71 2.99 4.13 15.68
CA GLU A 71 2.90 2.70 15.97
C GLU A 71 2.20 1.89 14.87
N ASP A 72 2.12 2.43 13.67
CA ASP A 72 1.43 1.75 12.56
C ASP A 72 2.19 0.55 12.01
N GLY A 73 3.43 0.32 12.45
CA GLY A 73 4.29 -0.75 11.94
C GLY A 73 5.13 -0.27 10.76
N ASP A 74 6.01 -1.15 10.27
CA ASP A 74 6.87 -0.82 9.15
C ASP A 74 6.06 -0.63 7.87
N LEU A 75 6.60 0.20 6.98
CA LEU A 75 5.90 0.62 5.77
C LEU A 75 6.34 -0.22 4.57
N TRP A 76 5.38 -0.66 3.80
CA TRP A 76 5.61 -1.45 2.58
C TRP A 76 4.99 -0.73 1.39
N VAL A 77 5.75 -0.58 0.32
CA VAL A 77 5.33 0.17 -0.87
C VAL A 77 5.02 -0.77 -2.01
N PHE A 78 3.86 -0.55 -2.62
CA PHE A 78 3.38 -1.30 -3.77
C PHE A 78 2.91 -0.34 -4.85
N GLY A 79 2.91 -0.79 -6.09
CA GLY A 79 2.37 -0.02 -7.21
C GLY A 79 1.24 -0.78 -7.90
N LYS A 80 0.30 -0.03 -8.43
CA LYS A 80 -0.80 -0.56 -9.24
C LYS A 80 -1.11 0.41 -10.36
N ASP A 81 -1.46 -0.14 -11.52
CA ASP A 81 -1.94 0.68 -12.62
C ASP A 81 -3.45 0.91 -12.47
N TYR A 82 -3.88 2.16 -12.60
CA TYR A 82 -5.28 2.52 -12.64
C TYR A 82 -5.51 3.39 -13.86
N SER A 83 -6.11 2.83 -14.90
CA SER A 83 -6.41 3.54 -16.15
C SER A 83 -5.20 4.26 -16.74
N GLY A 84 -4.04 3.59 -16.72
CA GLY A 84 -2.80 4.13 -17.25
C GLY A 84 -2.01 5.02 -16.29
N VAL A 85 -2.50 5.19 -15.07
CA VAL A 85 -1.81 5.98 -14.04
C VAL A 85 -1.22 5.04 -13.01
N GLU A 86 0.08 5.20 -12.75
CA GLU A 86 0.74 4.40 -11.71
C GLU A 86 0.40 4.97 -10.33
N LEU A 87 -0.15 4.11 -9.48
CA LEU A 87 -0.49 4.47 -8.11
C LEU A 87 0.61 4.03 -7.15
N TYR A 88 0.96 4.92 -6.23
CA TYR A 88 1.88 4.68 -5.14
C TYR A 88 1.05 4.32 -3.91
N ILE A 89 1.18 3.07 -3.45
CA ILE A 89 0.39 2.56 -2.34
C ILE A 89 1.34 2.14 -1.23
N LYS A 90 1.26 2.82 -0.10
CA LYS A 90 2.10 2.51 1.05
C LYS A 90 1.20 2.05 2.19
N ILE A 91 1.42 0.82 2.65
CA ILE A 91 0.60 0.18 3.66
C ILE A 91 1.46 -0.34 4.81
N SER A 92 0.81 -0.53 5.94
CA SER A 92 1.46 -1.07 7.13
C SER A 92 0.49 -1.93 7.93
N LEU A 93 1.06 -2.75 8.80
CA LEU A 93 0.29 -3.59 9.71
C LEU A 93 0.91 -3.42 11.09
N GLY A 94 0.25 -2.67 11.93
CA GLY A 94 0.72 -2.36 13.28
C GLY A 94 -0.26 -2.81 14.35
N THR A 95 -0.12 -2.25 15.53
CA THR A 95 -0.97 -2.58 16.67
C THR A 95 -2.44 -2.24 16.41
N ASP A 96 -2.70 -1.20 15.62
CA ASP A 96 -4.06 -0.77 15.30
C ASP A 96 -4.65 -1.48 14.06
N GLY A 97 -3.93 -2.45 13.51
CA GLY A 97 -4.40 -3.23 12.36
C GLY A 97 -3.87 -2.73 11.03
N ALA A 98 -4.67 -2.89 9.98
CA ALA A 98 -4.28 -2.54 8.61
C ALA A 98 -4.45 -1.05 8.35
N VAL A 99 -3.38 -0.39 7.90
CA VAL A 99 -3.37 1.04 7.63
C VAL A 99 -2.86 1.30 6.21
N CYS A 100 -3.57 2.15 5.46
CA CYS A 100 -3.09 2.67 4.19
C CYS A 100 -2.60 4.09 4.41
N VAL A 101 -1.27 4.25 4.42
CA VAL A 101 -0.62 5.52 4.72
C VAL A 101 -0.60 6.43 3.51
N SER A 102 -0.36 5.86 2.32
CA SER A 102 -0.31 6.62 1.08
C SER A 102 -1.11 5.90 -0.01
N PHE A 103 -1.90 6.66 -0.73
CA PHE A 103 -2.63 6.20 -1.90
C PHE A 103 -2.76 7.38 -2.84
N HIS A 104 -1.80 7.53 -3.75
CA HIS A 104 -1.77 8.67 -4.67
C HIS A 104 -0.97 8.30 -5.92
N GLU A 105 -1.00 9.18 -6.92
CA GLU A 105 -0.19 8.97 -8.11
C GLU A 105 1.30 8.91 -7.74
N ALA A 106 2.02 7.99 -8.36
CA ALA A 106 3.46 7.90 -8.17
C ALA A 106 4.12 9.17 -8.71
N GLU A 107 5.00 9.76 -7.92
CA GLU A 107 5.73 10.97 -8.31
C GLU A 107 6.90 10.65 -9.24
N HIS A 108 7.38 9.41 -9.15
CA HIS A 108 8.45 8.86 -10.00
C HIS A 108 8.06 7.43 -10.36
N PRO A 109 8.52 6.91 -11.50
CA PRO A 109 8.27 5.51 -11.83
C PRO A 109 8.76 4.58 -10.72
N LEU A 110 7.93 3.61 -10.36
CA LEU A 110 8.29 2.63 -9.33
C LEU A 110 9.06 1.47 -9.95
N ASP A 111 9.97 0.90 -9.15
CA ASP A 111 10.65 -0.34 -9.51
C ASP A 111 9.83 -1.52 -8.97
N TYR A 112 9.83 -2.61 -9.74
CA TYR A 112 9.10 -3.83 -9.37
C TYR A 112 10.08 -5.01 -9.42
N PRO A 113 10.82 -5.28 -8.33
CA PRO A 113 11.87 -6.31 -8.34
C PRO A 113 11.41 -7.71 -8.72
N PHE A 114 10.12 -8.02 -8.53
CA PHE A 114 9.57 -9.35 -8.79
C PHE A 114 8.80 -9.46 -10.09
N LYS A 115 8.65 -8.38 -10.84
CA LYS A 115 8.08 -8.41 -12.18
C LYS A 115 9.19 -8.61 -13.21
N HIS A 116 8.93 -9.48 -14.16
CA HIS A 116 9.88 -9.77 -15.22
C HIS A 116 9.28 -9.56 -16.60
#